data_9ef04aa52e00c602dfb10879256e3e6e
#
_entry.id   9ef04aa52e00c602dfb10879256e3e6e
#
_cell.length_a   1.000
_cell.length_b   1.000
_cell.length_c   1.000
_cell.angle_alpha   90.00
_cell.angle_beta   90.00
_cell.angle_gamma   90.00
#
_symmetry.space_group_name_H-M   'P 1'
#
loop_
_entity.id
_entity.type
_entity.pdbx_description
1 polymer ?
#
loop_
_entity_poly.entity_id
_entity_poly.type
_entity_poly.pdbx_seq_one_letter_code
_entity_poly.pdbx_strand_id
1 'polypeptide(L)'
;CPWADARAALQALADDRPGAAMPAYRAYRAGEGRDVRNEINQIGYRLAAQAGLSDVHGIDAEGDFPFEPVEAWAKANGQAEAFQRSLDQIGAQTAAFEAQQAQSSVGQLLREINRPERIAADHAWYTGALRFGHGRQQPGAALLAAWSARNTAICARLVQLARPGDRWVVLYGSGHAYLLRHCVQTQPGWQLVEPNDYLPR
;
A
#
# COMPACT_ATOMS: atom_id res chain seq x y z
N CYS A 1 20.47 9.33 -8.38
CA CYS A 1 20.96 8.05 -7.84
C CYS A 1 19.84 7.44 -7.00
N PRO A 2 19.39 6.20 -7.26
CA PRO A 2 18.29 5.55 -6.52
C PRO A 2 18.48 5.54 -4.99
N TRP A 3 19.73 5.63 -4.53
CA TRP A 3 20.07 5.70 -3.12
C TRP A 3 19.66 7.02 -2.43
N ALA A 4 19.51 8.11 -3.18
CA ALA A 4 19.08 9.38 -2.59
C ALA A 4 17.62 9.31 -2.14
N ASP A 5 16.76 8.67 -2.95
CA ASP A 5 15.32 8.55 -2.66
C ASP A 5 15.07 7.54 -1.53
N ALA A 6 15.80 6.41 -1.54
CA ALA A 6 15.79 5.47 -0.43
C ALA A 6 16.30 6.11 0.88
N ARG A 7 17.35 6.94 0.79
CA ARG A 7 17.87 7.66 1.95
C ARG A 7 16.89 8.71 2.47
N ALA A 8 16.20 9.44 1.59
CA ALA A 8 15.18 10.42 1.98
C ALA A 8 13.99 9.73 2.69
N ALA A 9 13.52 8.59 2.17
CA ALA A 9 12.46 7.81 2.81
C ALA A 9 12.89 7.26 4.18
N LEU A 10 14.13 6.81 4.31
CA LEU A 10 14.68 6.38 5.60
C LEU A 10 14.92 7.55 6.57
N GLN A 11 15.27 8.72 6.05
CA GLN A 11 15.42 9.93 6.88
C GLN A 11 14.06 10.40 7.40
N ALA A 12 13.01 10.35 6.58
CA ALA A 12 11.64 10.66 7.02
C ALA A 12 11.15 9.76 8.15
N LEU A 13 11.62 8.51 8.21
CA LEU A 13 11.38 7.62 9.36
C LEU A 13 12.03 8.11 10.65
N ALA A 14 13.21 8.71 10.57
CA ALA A 14 13.94 9.18 11.75
C ALA A 14 13.29 10.44 12.33
N ASP A 15 12.69 11.27 11.49
CA ASP A 15 12.08 12.54 11.87
C ASP A 15 10.63 12.41 12.36
N ASP A 16 9.97 11.29 12.02
CA ASP A 16 8.57 11.02 12.41
C ASP A 16 8.53 10.05 13.60
N ARG A 17 7.77 10.41 14.63
CA ARG A 17 7.59 9.51 15.77
C ARG A 17 6.72 8.33 15.35
N PRO A 18 7.28 7.12 15.21
CA PRO A 18 6.47 5.96 14.88
C PRO A 18 5.38 5.77 15.94
N GLY A 19 4.15 5.67 15.50
CA GLY A 19 3.06 5.22 16.35
C GLY A 19 2.38 6.25 17.23
N ALA A 20 2.42 7.53 16.88
CA ALA A 20 1.47 8.46 17.48
C ALA A 20 0.04 7.94 17.23
N ALA A 21 -0.69 7.70 18.31
CA ALA A 21 -2.11 7.35 18.22
C ALA A 21 -2.83 8.39 17.37
N MET A 22 -3.60 7.96 16.38
CA MET A 22 -4.26 8.87 15.45
C MET A 22 -5.27 9.75 16.20
N PRO A 23 -5.11 11.07 16.24
CA PRO A 23 -6.06 11.97 16.91
C PRO A 23 -7.50 11.79 16.38
N ALA A 24 -7.62 11.52 15.08
CA ALA A 24 -8.91 11.26 14.43
C ALA A 24 -9.65 10.02 15.00
N TYR A 25 -8.94 9.03 15.52
CA TYR A 25 -9.58 7.90 16.19
C TYR A 25 -10.19 8.29 17.53
N ARG A 26 -9.55 9.18 18.29
CA ARG A 26 -10.13 9.72 19.54
C ARG A 26 -11.40 10.50 19.27
N ALA A 27 -11.40 11.34 18.23
CA ALA A 27 -12.59 12.06 17.75
C ALA A 27 -13.71 11.08 17.35
N TYR A 28 -13.37 10.03 16.60
CA TYR A 28 -14.31 8.97 16.23
C TYR A 28 -14.93 8.27 17.46
N ARG A 29 -14.16 7.97 18.50
CA ARG A 29 -14.67 7.40 19.76
C ARG A 29 -15.62 8.37 20.49
N ALA A 30 -15.36 9.67 20.40
CA ALA A 30 -16.23 10.72 20.93
C ALA A 30 -17.53 10.93 20.10
N GLY A 31 -17.65 10.27 18.94
CA GLY A 31 -18.84 10.31 18.10
C GLY A 31 -18.69 11.08 16.80
N GLU A 32 -17.52 11.71 16.57
CA GLU A 32 -17.23 12.48 15.36
C GLU A 32 -16.87 11.57 14.17
N GLY A 33 -17.19 12.00 12.95
CA GLY A 33 -16.76 11.35 11.72
C GLY A 33 -17.28 9.92 11.51
N ARG A 34 -18.33 9.49 12.21
CA ARG A 34 -18.93 8.15 12.06
C ARG A 34 -19.65 7.97 10.73
N ASP A 35 -20.02 9.05 10.09
CA ASP A 35 -20.66 9.13 8.77
C ASP A 35 -19.68 9.25 7.62
N VAL A 36 -18.39 9.47 7.90
CA VAL A 36 -17.36 9.56 6.88
C VAL A 36 -17.20 8.21 6.17
N ARG A 37 -17.42 8.22 4.86
CA ARG A 37 -17.41 7.01 4.01
C ARG A 37 -16.02 6.74 3.44
N ASN A 38 -15.14 6.21 4.28
CA ASN A 38 -13.84 5.67 3.86
C ASN A 38 -13.52 4.40 4.67
N GLU A 39 -12.53 3.65 4.23
CA GLU A 39 -12.11 2.40 4.87
C GLU A 39 -11.55 2.61 6.29
N ILE A 40 -10.92 3.74 6.54
CA ILE A 40 -10.35 4.04 7.86
C ILE A 40 -11.46 4.18 8.89
N ASN A 41 -12.49 5.00 8.60
CA ASN A 41 -13.59 5.25 9.53
C ASN A 41 -14.54 4.05 9.62
N GLN A 42 -14.91 3.45 8.47
CA GLN A 42 -15.94 2.42 8.41
C GLN A 42 -15.45 1.02 8.76
N ILE A 43 -14.17 0.73 8.57
CA ILE A 43 -13.57 -0.56 8.91
C ILE A 43 -12.60 -0.39 10.08
N GLY A 44 -11.54 0.39 9.93
CA GLY A 44 -10.45 0.50 10.91
C GLY A 44 -10.93 1.00 12.27
N TYR A 45 -11.48 2.20 12.32
CA TYR A 45 -11.93 2.79 13.58
C TYR A 45 -13.12 2.05 14.19
N ARG A 46 -14.04 1.59 13.34
CA ARG A 46 -15.19 0.81 13.81
C ARG A 46 -14.76 -0.51 14.46
N LEU A 47 -13.85 -1.24 13.81
CA LEU A 47 -13.29 -2.48 14.34
C LEU A 47 -12.52 -2.23 15.64
N ALA A 48 -11.67 -1.22 15.68
CA ALA A 48 -10.90 -0.87 16.86
C ALA A 48 -11.82 -0.49 18.05
N ALA A 49 -12.88 0.29 17.78
CA ALA A 49 -13.86 0.67 18.83
C ALA A 49 -14.64 -0.55 19.32
N GLN A 50 -15.06 -1.47 18.46
CA GLN A 50 -15.74 -2.70 18.84
C GLN A 50 -14.84 -3.65 19.64
N ALA A 51 -13.54 -3.67 19.31
CA ALA A 51 -12.55 -4.45 20.05
C ALA A 51 -12.07 -3.79 21.35
N GLY A 52 -12.61 -2.60 21.70
CA GLY A 52 -12.25 -1.88 22.92
C GLY A 52 -10.83 -1.30 22.89
N LEU A 53 -10.21 -1.15 21.73
CA LEU A 53 -8.85 -0.63 21.62
C LEU A 53 -8.83 0.87 21.97
N SER A 54 -7.77 1.30 22.65
CA SER A 54 -7.54 2.70 23.01
C SER A 54 -7.03 3.51 21.82
N ASP A 55 -6.25 2.89 20.95
CA ASP A 55 -5.48 3.56 19.92
C ASP A 55 -5.53 2.84 18.57
N VAL A 56 -5.37 3.61 17.50
CA VAL A 56 -5.10 3.17 16.13
C VAL A 56 -3.85 3.90 15.67
N HIS A 57 -2.94 3.21 15.02
CA HIS A 57 -1.63 3.73 14.65
C HIS A 57 -1.53 4.00 13.15
N GLY A 58 -1.04 5.19 12.77
CA GLY A 58 -0.68 5.49 11.40
C GLY A 58 0.69 4.90 11.07
N ILE A 59 0.76 4.09 10.03
CA ILE A 59 2.01 3.48 9.56
C ILE A 59 2.41 3.97 8.17
N ASP A 60 1.65 4.88 7.56
CA ASP A 60 2.01 5.40 6.23
C ASP A 60 3.31 6.20 6.29
N ALA A 61 4.06 6.12 5.23
CA ALA A 61 5.27 6.89 5.00
C ALA A 61 5.10 7.70 3.71
N GLU A 62 5.51 8.96 3.78
CA GLU A 62 5.60 9.78 2.58
C GLU A 62 6.71 9.26 1.67
N GLY A 63 6.58 9.50 0.38
CA GLY A 63 7.58 9.14 -0.61
C GLY A 63 7.15 9.57 -2.00
N ASP A 64 8.14 9.99 -2.78
CA ASP A 64 7.93 10.33 -4.18
C ASP A 64 7.66 9.07 -5.00
N PHE A 65 6.80 9.24 -6.00
CA PHE A 65 6.59 8.23 -7.01
C PHE A 65 6.88 8.86 -8.38
N PRO A 66 8.16 8.86 -8.81
CA PRO A 66 8.65 9.65 -9.94
C PRO A 66 8.21 9.05 -11.28
N PHE A 67 6.98 9.32 -11.67
CA PHE A 67 6.36 8.81 -12.89
C PHE A 67 6.81 9.57 -14.14
N GLU A 68 6.95 10.88 -14.03
CA GLU A 68 7.31 11.77 -15.14
C GLU A 68 8.64 11.39 -15.83
N PRO A 69 9.72 11.03 -15.11
CA PRO A 69 10.95 10.59 -15.76
C PRO A 69 10.80 9.32 -16.59
N VAL A 70 9.91 8.39 -16.20
CA VAL A 70 9.61 7.17 -16.96
C VAL A 70 8.91 7.53 -18.26
N GLU A 71 7.89 8.38 -18.19
CA GLU A 71 7.14 8.86 -19.35
C GLU A 71 8.06 9.60 -20.33
N ALA A 72 8.85 10.56 -19.82
CA ALA A 72 9.79 11.33 -20.64
C ALA A 72 10.79 10.43 -21.37
N TRP A 73 11.35 9.45 -20.65
CA TRP A 73 12.28 8.49 -21.25
C TRP A 73 11.59 7.62 -22.30
N ALA A 74 10.38 7.12 -22.06
CA ALA A 74 9.63 6.31 -23.00
C ALA A 74 9.33 7.09 -24.29
N LYS A 75 8.93 8.36 -24.19
CA LYS A 75 8.73 9.24 -25.34
C LYS A 75 10.02 9.44 -26.16
N ALA A 76 11.15 9.71 -25.49
CA ALA A 76 12.42 9.95 -26.15
C ALA A 76 13.03 8.71 -26.81
N ASN A 77 12.63 7.50 -26.41
CA ASN A 77 13.20 6.22 -26.85
C ASN A 77 12.22 5.36 -27.68
N GLY A 78 11.16 5.95 -28.25
CA GLY A 78 10.21 5.23 -29.11
C GLY A 78 9.33 4.22 -28.38
N GLN A 79 9.19 4.33 -27.06
CA GLN A 79 8.37 3.44 -26.23
C GLN A 79 7.10 4.12 -25.67
N ALA A 80 6.71 5.28 -26.20
CA ALA A 80 5.54 6.03 -25.75
C ALA A 80 4.26 5.18 -25.77
N GLU A 81 4.02 4.42 -26.86
CA GLU A 81 2.86 3.55 -26.96
C GLU A 81 2.89 2.39 -25.94
N ALA A 82 4.08 1.82 -25.67
CA ALA A 82 4.21 0.76 -24.68
C ALA A 82 3.93 1.28 -23.27
N PHE A 83 4.35 2.49 -22.97
CA PHE A 83 4.04 3.18 -21.72
C PHE A 83 2.54 3.47 -21.62
N GLN A 84 1.92 4.02 -22.68
CA GLN A 84 0.49 4.29 -22.68
C GLN A 84 -0.33 3.01 -22.50
N ARG A 85 0.01 1.93 -23.18
CA ARG A 85 -0.67 0.62 -22.97
C ARG A 85 -0.60 0.14 -21.52
N SER A 86 0.50 0.41 -20.82
CA SER A 86 0.63 0.04 -19.41
C SER A 86 -0.30 0.86 -18.51
N LEU A 87 -0.53 2.15 -18.84
CA LEU A 87 -1.51 3.00 -18.16
C LEU A 87 -2.95 2.58 -18.47
N ASP A 88 -3.23 2.30 -19.72
CA ASP A 88 -4.56 1.85 -20.16
C ASP A 88 -4.95 0.53 -19.49
N GLN A 89 -3.99 -0.37 -19.31
CA GLN A 89 -4.21 -1.65 -18.61
C GLN A 89 -4.62 -1.44 -17.16
N ILE A 90 -3.92 -0.59 -16.41
CA ILE A 90 -4.27 -0.32 -15.01
C ILE A 90 -5.59 0.46 -14.92
N GLY A 91 -5.82 1.40 -15.84
CA GLY A 91 -7.10 2.12 -15.95
C GLY A 91 -8.28 1.18 -16.19
N ALA A 92 -8.14 0.24 -17.10
CA ALA A 92 -9.17 -0.78 -17.38
C ALA A 92 -9.43 -1.69 -16.17
N GLN A 93 -8.38 -2.10 -15.46
CA GLN A 93 -8.52 -2.90 -14.23
C GLN A 93 -9.24 -2.12 -13.13
N THR A 94 -8.92 -0.85 -12.96
CA THR A 94 -9.59 0.03 -12.00
C THR A 94 -11.07 0.21 -12.35
N ALA A 95 -11.39 0.52 -13.60
CA ALA A 95 -12.77 0.68 -14.05
C ALA A 95 -13.59 -0.61 -13.89
N ALA A 96 -13.00 -1.78 -14.17
CA ALA A 96 -13.65 -3.06 -13.97
C ALA A 96 -13.95 -3.33 -12.49
N PHE A 97 -13.02 -2.99 -11.59
CA PHE A 97 -13.21 -3.11 -10.15
C PHE A 97 -14.29 -2.14 -9.64
N GLU A 98 -14.29 -0.89 -10.10
CA GLU A 98 -15.32 0.11 -9.76
C GLU A 98 -16.71 -0.33 -10.22
N ALA A 99 -16.84 -0.88 -11.43
CA ALA A 99 -18.10 -1.43 -11.91
C ALA A 99 -18.59 -2.60 -11.04
N GLN A 100 -17.70 -3.42 -10.53
CA GLN A 100 -18.03 -4.52 -9.62
C GLN A 100 -18.52 -4.01 -8.26
N GLN A 101 -18.04 -2.84 -7.79
CA GLN A 101 -18.43 -2.28 -6.49
C GLN A 101 -19.96 -2.06 -6.40
N ALA A 102 -20.60 -1.65 -7.47
CA ALA A 102 -22.02 -1.39 -7.50
C ALA A 102 -22.89 -2.65 -7.25
N GLN A 103 -22.32 -3.85 -7.46
CA GLN A 103 -23.02 -5.14 -7.41
C GLN A 103 -22.51 -6.07 -6.31
N SER A 104 -21.52 -5.64 -5.54
CA SER A 104 -20.84 -6.46 -4.54
C SER A 104 -20.97 -5.89 -3.13
N SER A 105 -21.03 -6.77 -2.15
CA SER A 105 -20.86 -6.37 -0.75
C SER A 105 -19.41 -5.97 -0.47
N VAL A 106 -19.19 -5.17 0.57
CA VAL A 106 -17.83 -4.82 1.02
C VAL A 106 -16.98 -6.05 1.32
N GLY A 107 -17.59 -7.10 1.91
CA GLY A 107 -16.88 -8.35 2.18
C GLY A 107 -16.40 -9.06 0.92
N GLN A 108 -17.20 -9.07 -0.14
CA GLN A 108 -16.82 -9.64 -1.44
C GLN A 108 -15.69 -8.83 -2.09
N LEU A 109 -15.76 -7.50 -2.03
CA LEU A 109 -14.70 -6.63 -2.56
C LEU A 109 -13.38 -6.81 -1.79
N LEU A 110 -13.45 -6.87 -0.46
CA LEU A 110 -12.27 -7.15 0.36
C LEU A 110 -11.69 -8.53 0.05
N ARG A 111 -12.53 -9.53 -0.16
CA ARG A 111 -12.08 -10.86 -0.57
C ARG A 111 -11.37 -10.84 -1.92
N GLU A 112 -11.88 -10.10 -2.90
CA GLU A 112 -11.29 -10.00 -4.23
C GLU A 112 -9.90 -9.33 -4.19
N ILE A 113 -9.76 -8.19 -3.51
CA ILE A 113 -8.46 -7.49 -3.43
C ILE A 113 -7.41 -8.23 -2.60
N ASN A 114 -7.83 -9.19 -1.76
CA ASN A 114 -6.94 -10.03 -0.97
C ASN A 114 -6.65 -11.40 -1.62
N ARG A 115 -7.08 -11.63 -2.86
CA ARG A 115 -6.71 -12.85 -3.59
C ARG A 115 -5.23 -12.83 -3.97
N PRO A 116 -4.51 -13.95 -3.81
CA PRO A 116 -3.09 -14.03 -4.16
C PRO A 116 -2.79 -13.60 -5.60
N GLU A 117 -3.65 -14.00 -6.54
CA GLU A 117 -3.51 -13.68 -7.96
C GLU A 117 -3.70 -12.19 -8.21
N ARG A 118 -4.63 -11.53 -7.51
CA ARG A 118 -4.85 -10.09 -7.61
C ARG A 118 -3.67 -9.32 -7.03
N ILE A 119 -3.19 -9.71 -5.86
CA ILE A 119 -2.01 -9.11 -5.21
C ILE A 119 -0.77 -9.23 -6.09
N ALA A 120 -0.56 -10.40 -6.71
CA ALA A 120 0.55 -10.61 -7.63
C ALA A 120 0.42 -9.76 -8.91
N ALA A 121 -0.78 -9.65 -9.47
CA ALA A 121 -1.05 -8.83 -10.65
C ALA A 121 -0.83 -7.33 -10.37
N ASP A 122 -1.31 -6.83 -9.23
CA ASP A 122 -1.10 -5.45 -8.81
C ASP A 122 0.41 -5.16 -8.65
N HIS A 123 1.17 -6.07 -8.05
CA HIS A 123 2.63 -5.92 -7.91
C HIS A 123 3.36 -6.00 -9.26
N ALA A 124 2.90 -6.86 -10.17
CA ALA A 124 3.49 -7.02 -11.50
C ALA A 124 3.43 -5.73 -12.33
N TRP A 125 2.43 -4.87 -12.09
CA TRP A 125 2.35 -3.57 -12.74
C TRP A 125 3.53 -2.67 -12.34
N TYR A 126 3.88 -2.60 -11.06
CA TYR A 126 5.04 -1.83 -10.58
C TYR A 126 6.36 -2.36 -11.13
N THR A 127 6.55 -3.68 -11.08
CA THR A 127 7.77 -4.30 -11.63
C THR A 127 7.83 -4.19 -13.15
N GLY A 128 6.71 -4.05 -13.82
CA GLY A 128 6.60 -3.77 -15.26
C GLY A 128 7.31 -2.48 -15.67
N ALA A 129 7.48 -1.52 -14.76
CA ALA A 129 8.23 -0.29 -15.04
C ALA A 129 9.70 -0.54 -15.37
N LEU A 130 10.29 -1.67 -14.96
CA LEU A 130 11.68 -2.03 -15.24
C LEU A 130 12.02 -2.13 -16.73
N ARG A 131 11.01 -2.28 -17.61
CA ARG A 131 11.20 -2.26 -19.07
C ARG A 131 11.59 -0.89 -19.62
N PHE A 132 11.35 0.19 -18.85
CA PHE A 132 11.62 1.56 -19.25
C PHE A 132 12.97 2.01 -18.70
N GLY A 133 14.02 1.77 -19.47
CA GLY A 133 15.38 2.17 -19.15
C GLY A 133 16.40 1.45 -20.02
N HIS A 134 17.56 2.07 -20.19
CA HIS A 134 18.70 1.49 -20.90
C HIS A 134 20.03 2.10 -20.44
N GLY A 135 21.06 1.30 -20.33
CA GLY A 135 22.40 1.74 -19.94
C GLY A 135 22.40 2.47 -18.60
N ARG A 136 22.83 3.74 -18.59
CA ARG A 136 22.85 4.57 -17.38
C ARG A 136 21.51 5.25 -17.07
N GLN A 137 20.60 5.26 -18.02
CA GLN A 137 19.26 5.85 -17.83
C GLN A 137 18.28 4.76 -17.45
N GLN A 138 17.93 4.69 -16.18
CA GLN A 138 17.09 3.64 -15.60
C GLN A 138 15.90 4.22 -14.81
N PRO A 139 15.04 5.05 -15.45
CA PRO A 139 13.93 5.69 -14.72
C PRO A 139 12.92 4.69 -14.19
N GLY A 140 12.65 3.59 -14.88
CA GLY A 140 11.77 2.54 -14.38
C GLY A 140 12.30 1.84 -13.14
N ALA A 141 13.63 1.60 -13.09
CA ALA A 141 14.25 1.06 -11.89
C ALA A 141 14.26 2.07 -10.74
N ALA A 142 14.43 3.37 -11.01
CA ALA A 142 14.32 4.42 -10.02
C ALA A 142 12.91 4.51 -9.43
N LEU A 143 11.87 4.42 -10.28
CA LEU A 143 10.48 4.38 -9.85
C LEU A 143 10.21 3.19 -8.90
N LEU A 144 10.65 1.99 -9.29
CA LEU A 144 10.46 0.79 -8.47
C LEU A 144 11.27 0.88 -7.16
N ALA A 145 12.46 1.49 -7.18
CA ALA A 145 13.25 1.70 -5.98
C ALA A 145 12.55 2.66 -5.00
N ALA A 146 11.98 3.76 -5.48
CA ALA A 146 11.20 4.70 -4.67
C ALA A 146 9.97 4.02 -4.06
N TRP A 147 9.23 3.25 -4.86
CA TRP A 147 8.11 2.43 -4.38
C TRP A 147 8.52 1.44 -3.29
N SER A 148 9.62 0.73 -3.50
CA SER A 148 10.15 -0.23 -2.54
C SER A 148 10.62 0.44 -1.26
N ALA A 149 11.26 1.61 -1.36
CA ALA A 149 11.71 2.39 -0.21
C ALA A 149 10.51 2.82 0.67
N ARG A 150 9.43 3.33 0.07
CA ARG A 150 8.20 3.67 0.80
C ARG A 150 7.62 2.46 1.53
N ASN A 151 7.50 1.32 0.85
CA ASN A 151 6.98 0.09 1.47
C ASN A 151 7.90 -0.42 2.60
N THR A 152 9.21 -0.29 2.44
CA THR A 152 10.17 -0.63 3.50
C THR A 152 10.01 0.28 4.72
N ALA A 153 9.75 1.57 4.51
CA ALA A 153 9.49 2.53 5.58
C ALA A 153 8.20 2.18 6.35
N ILE A 154 7.13 1.84 5.63
CA ILE A 154 5.87 1.37 6.22
C ILE A 154 6.08 0.09 7.04
N CYS A 155 6.82 -0.87 6.47
CA CYS A 155 7.20 -2.11 7.14
C CYS A 155 7.97 -1.85 8.44
N ALA A 156 8.95 -0.95 8.41
CA ALA A 156 9.73 -0.59 9.59
C ALA A 156 8.85 -0.01 10.70
N ARG A 157 7.89 0.86 10.37
CA ARG A 157 6.93 1.42 11.35
C ARG A 157 6.08 0.31 11.97
N LEU A 158 5.58 -0.63 11.16
CA LEU A 158 4.81 -1.76 11.67
C LEU A 158 5.64 -2.62 12.64
N VAL A 159 6.90 -2.94 12.26
CA VAL A 159 7.80 -3.75 13.09
C VAL A 159 8.16 -3.05 14.41
N GLN A 160 8.37 -1.72 14.37
CA GLN A 160 8.72 -0.93 15.57
C GLN A 160 7.58 -0.77 16.55
N LEU A 161 6.33 -0.85 16.09
CA LEU A 161 5.13 -0.77 16.92
C LEU A 161 4.79 -2.10 17.58
N ALA A 162 5.04 -3.21 16.91
CA ALA A 162 4.59 -4.52 17.33
C ALA A 162 5.39 -5.08 18.52
N ARG A 163 4.69 -5.76 19.41
CA ARG A 163 5.25 -6.44 20.59
C ARG A 163 4.96 -7.93 20.50
N PRO A 164 5.77 -8.78 21.13
CA PRO A 164 5.49 -10.21 21.20
C PRO A 164 4.08 -10.50 21.71
N GLY A 165 3.32 -11.30 20.98
CA GLY A 165 1.95 -11.65 21.32
C GLY A 165 0.87 -10.74 20.76
N ASP A 166 1.22 -9.62 20.14
CA ASP A 166 0.25 -8.72 19.50
C ASP A 166 -0.43 -9.39 18.31
N ARG A 167 -1.66 -8.94 18.05
CA ARG A 167 -2.45 -9.29 16.85
C ARG A 167 -2.82 -8.00 16.13
N TRP A 168 -2.28 -7.84 14.94
CA TRP A 168 -2.44 -6.64 14.13
C TRP A 168 -3.42 -6.83 12.98
N VAL A 169 -4.32 -5.88 12.79
CA VAL A 169 -5.07 -5.71 11.54
C VAL A 169 -4.49 -4.49 10.84
N VAL A 170 -3.98 -4.71 9.63
CA VAL A 170 -3.36 -3.67 8.80
C VAL A 170 -4.31 -3.37 7.65
N LEU A 171 -4.78 -2.11 7.58
CA LEU A 171 -5.58 -1.60 6.48
C LEU A 171 -4.72 -0.70 5.62
N TYR A 172 -4.59 -1.06 4.35
CA TYR A 172 -3.73 -0.33 3.42
C TYR A 172 -4.25 -0.45 1.98
N GLY A 173 -3.83 0.45 1.08
CA GLY A 173 -4.14 0.35 -0.34
C GLY A 173 -3.62 -0.97 -0.95
N SER A 174 -4.42 -1.63 -1.80
CA SER A 174 -4.13 -2.97 -2.33
C SER A 174 -2.80 -3.08 -3.07
N GLY A 175 -2.33 -1.99 -3.69
CA GLY A 175 -1.03 -1.96 -4.36
C GLY A 175 0.17 -2.22 -3.44
N HIS A 176 0.03 -1.97 -2.14
CA HIS A 176 1.07 -2.23 -1.14
C HIS A 176 1.08 -3.68 -0.64
N ALA A 177 -0.01 -4.42 -0.87
CA ALA A 177 -0.25 -5.72 -0.24
C ALA A 177 0.88 -6.72 -0.46
N TYR A 178 1.44 -6.80 -1.66
CA TYR A 178 2.53 -7.74 -1.98
C TYR A 178 3.76 -7.51 -1.10
N LEU A 179 4.23 -6.27 -1.04
CA LEU A 179 5.46 -5.92 -0.31
C LEU A 179 5.25 -5.96 1.21
N LEU A 180 4.09 -5.53 1.71
CA LEU A 180 3.79 -5.58 3.14
C LEU A 180 3.59 -7.03 3.63
N ARG A 181 2.98 -7.90 2.82
CA ARG A 181 2.87 -9.34 3.13
C ARG A 181 4.24 -10.00 3.15
N HIS A 182 5.10 -9.69 2.16
CA HIS A 182 6.47 -10.16 2.14
C HIS A 182 7.25 -9.69 3.38
N CYS A 183 7.09 -8.44 3.79
CA CYS A 183 7.64 -7.93 5.03
C CYS A 183 7.24 -8.79 6.23
N VAL A 184 5.94 -9.03 6.44
CA VAL A 184 5.42 -9.84 7.56
C VAL A 184 5.98 -11.27 7.52
N GLN A 185 5.98 -11.90 6.34
CA GLN A 185 6.45 -13.28 6.16
C GLN A 185 7.94 -13.48 6.44
N THR A 186 8.73 -12.42 6.29
CA THR A 186 10.19 -12.46 6.49
C THR A 186 10.64 -12.03 7.88
N GLN A 187 9.74 -11.50 8.73
CA GLN A 187 10.08 -11.13 10.10
C GLN A 187 10.10 -12.37 11.02
N PRO A 188 11.19 -12.59 11.77
CA PRO A 188 11.25 -13.68 12.72
C PRO A 188 10.15 -13.61 13.79
N GLY A 189 9.44 -14.71 14.00
CA GLY A 189 8.38 -14.82 15.00
C GLY A 189 7.04 -14.17 14.60
N TRP A 190 6.91 -13.69 13.37
CA TRP A 190 5.65 -13.16 12.83
C TRP A 190 4.91 -14.24 12.04
N GLN A 191 3.60 -14.16 12.07
CA GLN A 191 2.72 -15.01 11.28
C GLN A 191 1.76 -14.15 10.47
N LEU A 192 1.79 -14.30 9.15
CA LEU A 192 0.77 -13.71 8.28
C LEU A 192 -0.52 -14.53 8.42
N VAL A 193 -1.60 -13.83 8.72
CA VAL A 193 -2.96 -14.37 8.74
C VAL A 193 -3.67 -13.91 7.48
N GLU A 194 -4.26 -14.85 6.75
CA GLU A 194 -4.95 -14.55 5.49
C GLU A 194 -6.33 -13.94 5.77
N PRO A 195 -6.61 -12.69 5.33
CA PRO A 195 -7.92 -12.08 5.55
C PRO A 195 -9.06 -12.91 4.97
N ASN A 196 -8.83 -13.58 3.85
CA ASN A 196 -9.84 -14.38 3.15
C ASN A 196 -10.34 -15.61 3.92
N ASP A 197 -9.62 -16.04 4.95
CA ASP A 197 -10.07 -17.11 5.84
C ASP A 197 -11.20 -16.64 6.79
N TYR A 198 -11.33 -15.31 6.98
CA TYR A 198 -12.27 -14.69 7.91
C TYR A 198 -13.35 -13.85 7.22
N LEU A 199 -13.16 -13.48 5.97
CA LEU A 199 -14.14 -12.71 5.22
C LEU A 199 -15.31 -13.60 4.77
N PRO A 200 -16.55 -13.09 4.75
CA PRO A 200 -17.73 -13.84 4.31
C PRO A 200 -17.56 -14.35 2.88
N ARG A 201 -18.07 -15.55 2.61
CA ARG A 201 -18.07 -16.19 1.28
C ARG A 201 -19.13 -15.59 0.38
#